data_8d65dbd0232f472b0489f800a5f279e2
#
_entry.id   8d65dbd0232f472b0489f800a5f279e2
#
_cell.length_a   1.000
_cell.length_b   1.000
_cell.length_c   1.000
_cell.angle_alpha   90.00
_cell.angle_beta   90.00
_cell.angle_gamma   90.00
#
_symmetry.space_group_name_H-M   'P 1'
#
loop_
_entity.id
_entity.type
_entity.pdbx_description
1 polymer ?
#
loop_
_entity_poly.entity_id
_entity_poly.type
_entity_poly.pdbx_seq_one_letter_code
_entity_poly.pdbx_strand_id
1 'polypeptide(L)'
;MKPDTENIYQRKINQVIDYINANLHLPLRLDIIAGQVNVSERQLLRIMKGALNESLYAYVARQRVERAVLYMHTEDMSLADLASRVGYDNPQSFSKAFKKQFSVSPKAYMDKLRARLREETEKWSNPHDLEVEVCEVDDLDLVYIRIFGKYGEAEPYEEAWNLLIGFLKENQALSEDRKSVV
;
A
#
# COMPACT_ATOMS: atom_id res chain seq x y z
N MET A 1 -21.33 -20.31 -3.74
CA MET A 1 -21.57 -19.56 -2.46
C MET A 1 -22.69 -18.59 -2.73
N LYS A 2 -23.57 -18.27 -1.74
CA LYS A 2 -24.66 -17.32 -1.97
C LYS A 2 -24.05 -15.90 -2.11
N PRO A 3 -24.53 -15.02 -3.03
CA PRO A 3 -23.97 -13.68 -3.26
C PRO A 3 -23.80 -12.83 -2.00
N ASP A 4 -24.74 -12.91 -1.06
CA ASP A 4 -24.68 -12.20 0.23
C ASP A 4 -23.51 -12.62 1.12
N THR A 5 -23.13 -13.91 1.10
CA THR A 5 -22.04 -14.43 1.93
C THR A 5 -20.69 -13.97 1.41
N GLU A 6 -20.53 -13.88 0.09
CA GLU A 6 -19.33 -13.40 -0.57
C GLU A 6 -19.07 -11.92 -0.27
N ASN A 7 -20.11 -11.09 -0.37
CA ASN A 7 -20.05 -9.67 -0.01
C ASN A 7 -19.68 -9.44 1.47
N ILE A 8 -20.20 -10.28 2.39
CA ILE A 8 -19.86 -10.18 3.81
C ILE A 8 -18.38 -10.47 4.05
N TYR A 9 -17.83 -11.53 3.42
CA TYR A 9 -16.41 -11.86 3.56
C TYR A 9 -15.53 -10.79 2.94
N GLN A 10 -15.88 -10.25 1.79
CA GLN A 10 -15.13 -9.19 1.14
C GLN A 10 -15.05 -7.92 2.01
N ARG A 11 -16.16 -7.51 2.63
CA ARG A 11 -16.18 -6.39 3.58
C ARG A 11 -15.26 -6.65 4.77
N LYS A 12 -15.30 -7.85 5.36
CA LYS A 12 -14.42 -8.24 6.48
C LYS A 12 -12.94 -8.20 6.07
N ILE A 13 -12.60 -8.69 4.88
CA ILE A 13 -11.24 -8.66 4.33
C ILE A 13 -10.78 -7.20 4.21
N ASN A 14 -11.58 -6.33 3.61
CA ASN A 14 -11.25 -4.92 3.45
C ASN A 14 -11.04 -4.23 4.80
N GLN A 15 -11.93 -4.44 5.78
CA GLN A 15 -11.78 -3.90 7.14
C GLN A 15 -10.47 -4.34 7.80
N VAL A 16 -10.10 -5.61 7.66
CA VAL A 16 -8.83 -6.14 8.21
C VAL A 16 -7.63 -5.48 7.55
N ILE A 17 -7.67 -5.32 6.23
CA ILE A 17 -6.58 -4.69 5.47
C ILE A 17 -6.44 -3.22 5.83
N ASP A 18 -7.56 -2.50 5.94
CA ASP A 18 -7.57 -1.09 6.33
C ASP A 18 -7.01 -0.90 7.73
N TYR A 19 -7.45 -1.76 8.68
CA TYR A 19 -6.90 -1.75 10.04
C TYR A 19 -5.38 -2.01 10.06
N ILE A 20 -4.90 -3.01 9.33
CA ILE A 20 -3.48 -3.33 9.24
C ILE A 20 -2.70 -2.15 8.66
N ASN A 21 -3.16 -1.59 7.54
CA ASN A 21 -2.47 -0.50 6.85
C ASN A 21 -2.41 0.78 7.69
N ALA A 22 -3.44 1.07 8.46
CA ALA A 22 -3.46 2.19 9.40
C ALA A 22 -2.50 1.98 10.59
N ASN A 23 -2.24 0.72 10.98
CA ASN A 23 -1.50 0.37 12.20
C ASN A 23 -0.18 -0.37 11.95
N LEU A 24 0.41 -0.28 10.74
CA LEU A 24 1.66 -1.00 10.40
C LEU A 24 2.82 -0.68 11.34
N HIS A 25 2.86 0.53 11.88
CA HIS A 25 3.88 1.00 12.81
C HIS A 25 3.76 0.43 14.24
N LEU A 26 2.63 -0.20 14.56
CA LEU A 26 2.34 -0.76 15.87
C LEU A 26 2.54 -2.29 15.91
N PRO A 27 2.70 -2.89 17.10
CA PRO A 27 2.60 -4.32 17.28
C PRO A 27 1.19 -4.81 16.89
N LEU A 28 1.09 -5.56 15.82
CA LEU A 28 -0.17 -6.09 15.32
C LEU A 28 -0.49 -7.43 16.02
N ARG A 29 -1.48 -7.41 16.91
CA ARG A 29 -1.96 -8.58 17.65
C ARG A 29 -3.11 -9.24 16.92
N LEU A 30 -3.03 -10.55 16.75
CA LEU A 30 -4.00 -11.33 15.98
C LEU A 30 -5.41 -11.32 16.59
N ASP A 31 -5.49 -11.38 17.92
CA ASP A 31 -6.76 -11.31 18.67
C ASP A 31 -7.49 -9.96 18.45
N ILE A 32 -6.73 -8.85 18.43
CA ILE A 32 -7.29 -7.53 18.17
C ILE A 32 -7.80 -7.44 16.74
N ILE A 33 -7.01 -7.89 15.75
CA ILE A 33 -7.41 -7.87 14.34
C ILE A 33 -8.66 -8.74 14.11
N ALA A 34 -8.72 -9.93 14.70
CA ALA A 34 -9.86 -10.83 14.60
C ALA A 34 -11.13 -10.22 15.22
N GLY A 35 -10.96 -9.50 16.34
CA GLY A 35 -12.03 -8.75 17.02
C GLY A 35 -12.67 -7.67 16.15
N GLN A 36 -11.90 -6.98 15.28
CA GLN A 36 -12.43 -5.94 14.38
C GLN A 36 -13.54 -6.45 13.45
N VAL A 37 -13.49 -7.73 13.10
CA VAL A 37 -14.43 -8.34 12.14
C VAL A 37 -15.27 -9.47 12.75
N ASN A 38 -15.25 -9.60 14.07
CA ASN A 38 -16.02 -10.61 14.82
C ASN A 38 -15.81 -12.03 14.27
N VAL A 39 -14.56 -12.48 14.22
CA VAL A 39 -14.19 -13.86 13.85
C VAL A 39 -13.14 -14.39 14.82
N SER A 40 -12.98 -15.73 14.90
CA SER A 40 -11.84 -16.31 15.62
C SER A 40 -10.53 -16.07 14.85
N GLU A 41 -9.41 -16.03 15.57
CA GLU A 41 -8.06 -15.90 14.97
C GLU A 41 -7.81 -16.95 13.87
N ARG A 42 -8.19 -18.20 14.13
CA ARG A 42 -8.06 -19.30 13.16
C ARG A 42 -8.88 -19.02 11.88
N GLN A 43 -10.09 -18.48 12.04
CA GLN A 43 -10.95 -18.14 10.91
C GLN A 43 -10.38 -16.95 10.14
N LEU A 44 -9.88 -15.92 10.84
CA LEU A 44 -9.19 -14.78 10.24
C LEU A 44 -8.02 -15.25 9.38
N LEU A 45 -7.09 -16.04 9.92
CA LEU A 45 -5.93 -16.53 9.17
C LEU A 45 -6.33 -17.31 7.91
N ARG A 46 -7.38 -18.11 7.99
CA ARG A 46 -7.89 -18.88 6.85
C ARG A 46 -8.48 -17.98 5.77
N ILE A 47 -9.30 -17.01 6.17
CA ILE A 47 -9.95 -16.06 5.25
C ILE A 47 -8.87 -15.21 4.56
N MET A 48 -7.96 -14.64 5.33
CA MET A 48 -6.91 -13.77 4.79
C MET A 48 -5.95 -14.53 3.88
N LYS A 49 -5.59 -15.77 4.22
CA LYS A 49 -4.76 -16.60 3.34
C LYS A 49 -5.45 -16.89 1.99
N GLY A 50 -6.75 -17.14 2.01
CA GLY A 50 -7.53 -17.35 0.77
C GLY A 50 -7.62 -16.08 -0.08
N ALA A 51 -7.80 -14.92 0.55
CA ALA A 51 -7.95 -13.65 -0.15
C ALA A 51 -6.62 -13.08 -0.68
N LEU A 52 -5.54 -13.21 0.11
CA LEU A 52 -4.25 -12.59 -0.21
C LEU A 52 -3.30 -13.54 -0.96
N ASN A 53 -3.61 -14.81 -1.06
CA ASN A 53 -2.72 -15.87 -1.54
C ASN A 53 -1.37 -15.97 -0.78
N GLU A 54 -1.29 -15.33 0.37
CA GLU A 54 -0.14 -15.33 1.29
C GLU A 54 -0.62 -15.38 2.74
N SER A 55 0.29 -15.66 3.69
CA SER A 55 -0.07 -15.57 5.10
C SER A 55 -0.26 -14.13 5.55
N LEU A 56 -1.12 -13.87 6.53
CA LEU A 56 -1.32 -12.53 7.11
C LEU A 56 0.00 -11.91 7.59
N TYR A 57 0.89 -12.72 8.19
CA TYR A 57 2.21 -12.25 8.63
C TYR A 57 3.13 -11.87 7.47
N ALA A 58 3.08 -12.61 6.35
CA ALA A 58 3.83 -12.28 5.14
C ALA A 58 3.31 -10.99 4.53
N TYR A 59 1.99 -10.81 4.48
CA TYR A 59 1.35 -9.58 4.04
C TYR A 59 1.82 -8.37 4.87
N VAL A 60 1.73 -8.45 6.20
CA VAL A 60 2.18 -7.37 7.09
C VAL A 60 3.66 -7.05 6.88
N ALA A 61 4.53 -8.07 6.81
CA ALA A 61 5.95 -7.86 6.58
C ALA A 61 6.22 -7.16 5.23
N ARG A 62 5.50 -7.56 4.18
CA ARG A 62 5.59 -6.93 2.85
C ARG A 62 5.13 -5.49 2.89
N GLN A 63 3.97 -5.20 3.48
CA GLN A 63 3.43 -3.84 3.59
C GLN A 63 4.34 -2.91 4.39
N ARG A 64 4.95 -3.38 5.46
CA ARG A 64 5.95 -2.62 6.23
C ARG A 64 7.16 -2.24 5.38
N VAL A 65 7.66 -3.19 4.60
CA VAL A 65 8.83 -2.96 3.73
C VAL A 65 8.48 -2.02 2.57
N GLU A 66 7.31 -2.16 1.96
CA GLU A 66 6.80 -1.25 0.92
C GLU A 66 6.63 0.18 1.46
N ARG A 67 6.08 0.33 2.67
CA ARG A 67 5.97 1.62 3.35
C ARG A 67 7.33 2.23 3.63
N ALA A 68 8.32 1.42 3.98
CA ALA A 68 9.69 1.90 4.17
C ALA A 68 10.29 2.46 2.89
N VAL A 69 10.04 1.83 1.73
CA VAL A 69 10.47 2.36 0.44
C VAL A 69 9.87 3.74 0.17
N LEU A 70 8.59 3.93 0.47
CA LEU A 70 7.96 5.25 0.34
C LEU A 70 8.67 6.31 1.19
N TYR A 71 8.96 5.99 2.46
CA TYR A 71 9.70 6.92 3.34
C TYR A 71 11.12 7.20 2.84
N MET A 72 11.80 6.20 2.26
CA MET A 72 13.12 6.41 1.65
C MET A 72 13.10 7.40 0.49
N HIS A 73 11.98 7.55 -0.22
CA HIS A 73 11.79 8.50 -1.31
C HIS A 73 11.43 9.91 -0.83
N THR A 74 10.73 10.01 0.29
CA THR A 74 10.13 11.27 0.74
C THR A 74 10.84 11.91 1.93
N GLU A 75 11.62 11.14 2.67
CA GLU A 75 12.24 11.60 3.91
C GLU A 75 13.70 11.15 4.03
N ASP A 76 14.54 12.01 4.60
CA ASP A 76 15.93 11.64 4.94
C ASP A 76 16.00 11.21 6.41
N MET A 77 16.08 9.90 6.63
CA MET A 77 16.11 9.32 7.99
C MET A 77 17.15 8.20 8.10
N SER A 78 17.53 7.91 9.35
CA SER A 78 18.41 6.78 9.62
C SER A 78 17.71 5.44 9.41
N LEU A 79 18.50 4.39 9.17
CA LEU A 79 17.96 3.02 9.06
C LEU A 79 17.25 2.57 10.33
N ALA A 80 17.70 3.04 11.50
CA ALA A 80 17.09 2.70 12.79
C ALA A 80 15.71 3.35 12.93
N ASP A 81 15.61 4.65 12.60
CA ASP A 81 14.35 5.38 12.64
C ASP A 81 13.35 4.81 11.65
N LEU A 82 13.82 4.51 10.42
CA LEU A 82 13.00 3.89 9.39
C LEU A 82 12.43 2.55 9.84
N ALA A 83 13.26 1.67 10.41
CA ALA A 83 12.83 0.38 10.93
C ALA A 83 11.76 0.54 12.01
N SER A 84 11.99 1.43 12.98
CA SER A 84 11.04 1.74 14.05
C SER A 84 9.72 2.27 13.49
N ARG A 85 9.79 3.22 12.55
CA ARG A 85 8.62 3.87 11.97
C ARG A 85 7.70 2.92 11.19
N VAL A 86 8.25 1.86 10.64
CA VAL A 86 7.45 0.83 9.94
C VAL A 86 7.15 -0.39 10.82
N GLY A 87 7.42 -0.30 12.13
CA GLY A 87 6.97 -1.29 13.12
C GLY A 87 7.92 -2.48 13.32
N TYR A 88 9.22 -2.32 13.05
CA TYR A 88 10.24 -3.31 13.43
C TYR A 88 10.92 -2.89 14.73
N ASP A 89 11.09 -3.83 15.66
CA ASP A 89 11.75 -3.60 16.95
C ASP A 89 13.25 -3.30 16.81
N ASN A 90 13.86 -3.73 15.69
CA ASN A 90 15.28 -3.50 15.45
C ASN A 90 15.61 -3.46 13.95
N PRO A 91 16.68 -2.73 13.55
CA PRO A 91 17.11 -2.58 12.16
C PRO A 91 17.54 -3.89 11.49
N GLN A 92 17.98 -4.89 12.25
CA GLN A 92 18.43 -6.18 11.72
C GLN A 92 17.26 -6.98 11.18
N SER A 93 16.15 -7.05 11.92
CA SER A 93 14.91 -7.71 11.51
C SER A 93 14.31 -7.04 10.27
N PHE A 94 14.31 -5.71 10.25
CA PHE A 94 13.91 -4.92 9.07
C PHE A 94 14.81 -5.23 7.87
N SER A 95 16.13 -5.17 8.03
CA SER A 95 17.09 -5.43 6.95
C SER A 95 16.93 -6.83 6.36
N LYS A 96 16.66 -7.82 7.18
CA LYS A 96 16.39 -9.20 6.75
C LYS A 96 15.11 -9.29 5.91
N ALA A 97 14.03 -8.66 6.36
CA ALA A 97 12.77 -8.62 5.64
C ALA A 97 12.90 -7.87 4.31
N PHE A 98 13.56 -6.73 4.33
CA PHE A 98 13.82 -5.91 3.14
C PHE A 98 14.65 -6.68 2.10
N LYS A 99 15.76 -7.29 2.51
CA LYS A 99 16.60 -8.10 1.62
C LYS A 99 15.86 -9.28 1.02
N LYS A 100 14.95 -9.90 1.79
CA LYS A 100 14.11 -10.99 1.29
C LYS A 100 13.18 -10.52 0.16
N GLN A 101 12.67 -9.30 0.21
CA GLN A 101 11.72 -8.77 -0.77
C GLN A 101 12.42 -8.13 -1.98
N PHE A 102 13.47 -7.36 -1.76
CA PHE A 102 14.15 -6.58 -2.82
C PHE A 102 15.50 -7.17 -3.27
N SER A 103 15.96 -8.27 -2.66
CA SER A 103 17.25 -8.92 -2.96
C SER A 103 18.49 -8.05 -2.69
N VAL A 104 18.32 -6.85 -2.15
CA VAL A 104 19.40 -5.91 -1.77
C VAL A 104 19.22 -5.45 -0.34
N SER A 105 20.27 -4.94 0.30
CA SER A 105 20.14 -4.34 1.64
C SER A 105 19.43 -2.98 1.59
N PRO A 106 18.74 -2.56 2.66
CA PRO A 106 18.14 -1.22 2.72
C PRO A 106 19.15 -0.11 2.47
N LYS A 107 20.36 -0.23 3.03
CA LYS A 107 21.42 0.75 2.82
C LYS A 107 21.81 0.86 1.35
N ALA A 108 22.07 -0.27 0.69
CA ALA A 108 22.42 -0.27 -0.73
C ALA A 108 21.29 0.29 -1.61
N TYR A 109 20.04 0.03 -1.24
CA TYR A 109 18.88 0.61 -1.90
C TYR A 109 18.84 2.14 -1.73
N MET A 110 18.99 2.64 -0.51
CA MET A 110 19.02 4.09 -0.21
C MET A 110 20.18 4.78 -0.95
N ASP A 111 21.38 4.20 -0.96
CA ASP A 111 22.54 4.78 -1.64
C ASP A 111 22.30 4.89 -3.15
N LYS A 112 21.72 3.86 -3.76
CA LYS A 112 21.36 3.87 -5.19
C LYS A 112 20.25 4.89 -5.49
N LEU A 113 19.26 4.99 -4.62
CA LEU A 113 18.16 5.96 -4.76
C LEU A 113 18.70 7.39 -4.69
N ARG A 114 19.54 7.70 -3.70
CA ARG A 114 20.17 9.03 -3.57
C ARG A 114 21.04 9.41 -4.76
N ALA A 115 21.81 8.45 -5.28
CA ALA A 115 22.61 8.68 -6.49
C ALA A 115 21.71 9.05 -7.68
N ARG A 116 20.65 8.28 -7.90
CA ARG A 116 19.68 8.53 -8.98
C ARG A 116 18.99 9.90 -8.84
N LEU A 117 18.54 10.25 -7.64
CA LEU A 117 17.89 11.53 -7.38
C LEU A 117 18.83 12.71 -7.66
N ARG A 118 20.13 12.58 -7.31
CA ARG A 118 21.15 13.61 -7.65
C ARG A 118 21.30 13.77 -9.15
N GLU A 119 21.45 12.68 -9.89
CA GLU A 119 21.55 12.72 -11.35
C GLU A 119 20.32 13.35 -12.00
N GLU A 120 19.13 13.02 -11.50
CA GLU A 120 17.89 13.60 -12.00
C GLU A 120 17.80 15.09 -11.67
N THR A 121 18.16 15.51 -10.44
CA THR A 121 18.15 16.91 -10.03
C THR A 121 19.16 17.73 -10.86
N GLU A 122 20.34 17.19 -11.18
CA GLU A 122 21.34 17.86 -12.04
C GLU A 122 20.81 18.06 -13.47
N LYS A 123 20.04 17.12 -14.02
CA LYS A 123 19.41 17.25 -15.34
C LYS A 123 18.33 18.35 -15.38
N TRP A 124 17.62 18.53 -14.25
CA TRP A 124 16.53 19.50 -14.12
C TRP A 124 17.01 20.86 -13.53
N SER A 125 18.32 21.10 -13.51
CA SER A 125 18.91 22.31 -12.92
C SER A 125 18.65 23.61 -13.71
N ASN A 126 17.73 23.59 -14.68
CA ASN A 126 17.25 24.79 -15.32
C ASN A 126 15.92 25.22 -14.63
N PRO A 127 15.96 26.15 -13.66
CA PRO A 127 14.78 26.51 -12.85
C PRO A 127 13.71 27.28 -13.62
N HIS A 128 13.93 27.54 -14.92
CA HIS A 128 13.02 28.35 -15.75
C HIS A 128 11.92 27.55 -16.47
N ASP A 129 11.96 26.22 -16.42
CA ASP A 129 11.04 25.39 -17.20
C ASP A 129 9.86 24.81 -16.40
N LEU A 130 9.82 25.01 -15.08
CA LEU A 130 8.75 24.52 -14.21
C LEU A 130 8.22 25.62 -13.31
N GLU A 131 6.98 26.01 -13.55
CA GLU A 131 6.21 26.83 -12.64
C GLU A 131 5.47 25.90 -11.66
N VAL A 132 5.89 25.92 -10.39
CA VAL A 132 5.32 25.05 -9.36
C VAL A 132 4.52 25.90 -8.39
N GLU A 133 3.23 25.62 -8.29
CA GLU A 133 2.34 26.22 -7.31
C GLU A 133 1.89 25.16 -6.28
N VAL A 134 2.02 25.47 -5.00
CA VAL A 134 1.50 24.65 -3.92
C VAL A 134 0.16 25.24 -3.47
N CYS A 135 -0.91 24.48 -3.63
CA CYS A 135 -2.23 24.88 -3.19
C CYS A 135 -2.82 23.87 -2.20
N GLU A 136 -3.66 24.37 -1.31
CA GLU A 136 -4.54 23.52 -0.50
C GLU A 136 -5.78 23.17 -1.32
N VAL A 137 -6.17 21.92 -1.30
CA VAL A 137 -7.41 21.44 -1.92
C VAL A 137 -8.33 20.91 -0.84
N ASP A 138 -9.63 21.04 -1.04
CA ASP A 138 -10.63 20.46 -0.16
C ASP A 138 -10.52 18.94 -0.13
N ASP A 139 -11.09 18.32 0.92
CA ASP A 139 -11.18 16.87 1.03
C ASP A 139 -11.87 16.27 -0.20
N LEU A 140 -11.26 15.23 -0.76
CA LEU A 140 -11.75 14.54 -1.94
C LEU A 140 -12.42 13.22 -1.56
N ASP A 141 -13.64 13.02 -2.01
CA ASP A 141 -14.30 11.72 -1.96
C ASP A 141 -13.71 10.79 -3.03
N LEU A 142 -13.13 9.69 -2.61
CA LEU A 142 -12.46 8.74 -3.51
C LEU A 142 -13.27 7.44 -3.62
N VAL A 143 -13.48 6.98 -4.85
CA VAL A 143 -13.98 5.63 -5.14
C VAL A 143 -12.82 4.79 -5.65
N TYR A 144 -12.62 3.62 -5.04
CA TYR A 144 -11.52 2.74 -5.44
C TYR A 144 -11.94 1.27 -5.45
N ILE A 145 -11.26 0.47 -6.27
CA ILE A 145 -11.33 -0.99 -6.25
C ILE A 145 -10.00 -1.54 -5.80
N ARG A 146 -10.03 -2.41 -4.78
CA ARG A 146 -8.83 -3.07 -4.28
C ARG A 146 -8.57 -4.33 -5.08
N ILE A 147 -7.40 -4.39 -5.72
CA ILE A 147 -6.94 -5.54 -6.49
C ILE A 147 -5.93 -6.32 -5.64
N PHE A 148 -6.09 -7.64 -5.61
CA PHE A 148 -5.17 -8.56 -4.94
C PHE A 148 -4.42 -9.36 -6.00
N GLY A 149 -3.10 -9.39 -5.97
CA GLY A 149 -2.30 -10.11 -6.92
C GLY A 149 -0.88 -9.56 -7.04
N LYS A 150 -0.14 -10.04 -8.02
CA LYS A 150 1.18 -9.49 -8.34
C LYS A 150 1.01 -8.25 -9.21
N TYR A 151 1.79 -7.24 -8.90
CA TYR A 151 1.84 -6.04 -9.72
C TYR A 151 2.35 -6.39 -11.14
N GLY A 152 1.62 -5.94 -12.16
CA GLY A 152 2.00 -6.15 -13.57
C GLY A 152 1.24 -7.28 -14.29
N GLU A 153 0.35 -8.00 -13.64
CA GLU A 153 -0.60 -8.90 -14.29
C GLU A 153 -1.78 -8.07 -14.83
N ALA A 154 -1.97 -8.00 -16.14
CA ALA A 154 -2.93 -7.08 -16.78
C ALA A 154 -4.41 -7.43 -16.49
N GLU A 155 -4.74 -8.71 -16.45
CA GLU A 155 -6.11 -9.22 -16.40
C GLU A 155 -6.93 -8.71 -15.17
N PRO A 156 -6.41 -8.72 -13.92
CA PRO A 156 -7.15 -8.18 -12.79
C PRO A 156 -7.39 -6.67 -12.85
N TYR A 157 -6.52 -5.93 -13.54
CA TYR A 157 -6.64 -4.47 -13.67
C TYR A 157 -7.71 -4.09 -14.69
N GLU A 158 -7.81 -4.79 -15.81
CA GLU A 158 -8.83 -4.54 -16.81
C GLU A 158 -10.24 -4.78 -16.27
N GLU A 159 -10.43 -5.89 -15.54
CA GLU A 159 -11.71 -6.19 -14.89
C GLU A 159 -12.07 -5.14 -13.85
N ALA A 160 -11.14 -4.75 -13.00
CA ALA A 160 -11.34 -3.71 -11.98
C ALA A 160 -11.68 -2.35 -12.61
N TRP A 161 -11.00 -1.95 -13.70
CA TRP A 161 -11.32 -0.74 -14.44
C TRP A 161 -12.73 -0.77 -15.02
N ASN A 162 -13.15 -1.87 -15.63
CA ASN A 162 -14.48 -2.00 -16.19
C ASN A 162 -15.58 -1.89 -15.11
N LEU A 163 -15.36 -2.50 -13.95
CA LEU A 163 -16.25 -2.39 -12.81
C LEU A 163 -16.31 -0.96 -12.25
N LEU A 164 -15.16 -0.29 -12.10
CA LEU A 164 -15.10 1.08 -11.61
C LEU A 164 -15.79 2.05 -12.54
N ILE A 165 -15.52 1.97 -13.84
CA ILE A 165 -16.16 2.81 -14.86
C ILE A 165 -17.67 2.54 -14.92
N GLY A 166 -18.10 1.29 -14.82
CA GLY A 166 -19.51 0.92 -14.73
C GLY A 166 -20.21 1.60 -13.56
N PHE A 167 -19.63 1.47 -12.36
CA PHE A 167 -20.14 2.11 -11.14
C PHE A 167 -20.23 3.64 -11.27
N LEU A 168 -19.18 4.28 -11.78
CA LEU A 168 -19.14 5.74 -11.97
C LEU A 168 -20.21 6.23 -12.96
N LYS A 169 -20.45 5.47 -14.05
CA LYS A 169 -21.53 5.78 -15.01
C LYS A 169 -22.92 5.66 -14.39
N GLU A 170 -23.18 4.57 -13.68
CA GLU A 170 -24.47 4.32 -13.03
C GLU A 170 -24.81 5.37 -11.96
N ASN A 171 -23.80 5.88 -11.26
CA ASN A 171 -23.96 6.89 -10.20
C ASN A 171 -23.74 8.34 -10.70
N GLN A 172 -23.62 8.57 -12.01
CA GLN A 172 -23.38 9.90 -12.60
C GLN A 172 -22.17 10.63 -12.01
N ALA A 173 -21.17 9.88 -11.56
CA ALA A 173 -19.97 10.39 -10.90
C ALA A 173 -18.80 10.65 -11.91
N LEU A 174 -19.02 10.44 -13.21
CA LEU A 174 -18.09 10.86 -14.27
C LEU A 174 -18.41 12.31 -14.62
N SER A 175 -17.53 13.24 -14.19
CA SER A 175 -17.57 14.60 -14.71
C SER A 175 -17.14 14.63 -16.18
N GLU A 176 -17.72 15.54 -16.99
CA GLU A 176 -17.29 15.74 -18.37
C GLU A 176 -15.84 16.29 -18.47
N ASP A 177 -15.33 16.88 -17.39
CA ASP A 177 -13.95 17.34 -17.26
C ASP A 177 -13.04 16.16 -16.91
N ARG A 178 -12.44 15.57 -17.95
CA ARG A 178 -11.36 14.58 -17.83
C ARG A 178 -10.05 15.23 -17.32
N LYS A 179 -10.04 15.83 -16.17
CA LYS A 179 -8.81 16.05 -15.41
C LYS A 179 -8.55 14.78 -14.62
N SER A 180 -7.99 13.79 -15.29
CA SER A 180 -7.39 12.65 -14.63
C SER A 180 -6.26 13.17 -13.76
N VAL A 181 -6.43 13.09 -12.45
CA VAL A 181 -5.32 13.16 -11.51
C VAL A 181 -4.57 11.84 -11.67
N VAL A 182 -3.35 11.90 -12.19
CA VAL A 182 -2.41 10.79 -12.30
C VAL A 182 -1.74 10.60 -10.95
#